data_1fa93ded1682ce274eaa6e21209f765f
#
_entry.id   1fa93ded1682ce274eaa6e21209f765f
#
_cell.length_a   1.000
_cell.length_b   1.000
_cell.length_c   1.000
_cell.angle_alpha   90.00
_cell.angle_beta   90.00
_cell.angle_gamma   90.00
#
_symmetry.space_group_name_H-M   'P 1'
#
loop_
_entity.id
_entity.type
_entity.pdbx_description
1 polymer ?
#
loop_
_entity_poly.entity_id
_entity_poly.type
_entity_poly.pdbx_seq_one_letter_code
_entity_poly.pdbx_strand_id
1 'polypeptide(L)'
;ALPILNPDTARQLIFNLSRYLRYNIELKDDEQIDIKKELYQIKDYIAIEQARFGDKLTVIYDIDEEVNCCIPSLLIQPLVENAIVHGIQPCKGKGVVTISVAECGNRVRIAVRDTGHGIDPKVIERVEANEMPGNKIGLLNVHHRVKLLYGEGLHIRRLEPGTEIAFYIPNQRTPVASQATLLL
;
A
#
# COMPACT_ATOMS: atom_id res chain seq x y z
N ALA A 1 -5.30 30.39 -5.44
CA ALA A 1 -5.76 30.23 -6.83
C ALA A 1 -5.68 28.75 -7.16
N LEU A 2 -6.79 28.15 -7.60
CA LEU A 2 -6.77 26.81 -8.15
C LEU A 2 -5.89 26.85 -9.40
N PRO A 3 -4.90 25.95 -9.53
CA PRO A 3 -4.14 25.87 -10.77
C PRO A 3 -5.12 25.61 -11.90
N ILE A 4 -5.04 26.40 -12.97
CA ILE A 4 -5.79 26.15 -14.20
C ILE A 4 -5.19 24.86 -14.76
N LEU A 5 -5.87 23.74 -14.50
CA LEU A 5 -5.48 22.45 -15.06
C LEU A 5 -5.59 22.54 -16.58
N ASN A 6 -4.51 22.21 -17.27
CA ASN A 6 -4.54 21.98 -18.70
C ASN A 6 -5.67 20.96 -19.00
N PRO A 7 -6.53 21.19 -20.02
CA PRO A 7 -7.63 20.29 -20.37
C PRO A 7 -7.20 18.83 -20.53
N ASP A 8 -6.01 18.58 -21.07
CA ASP A 8 -5.49 17.22 -21.23
C ASP A 8 -5.13 16.57 -19.89
N THR A 9 -4.54 17.33 -18.97
CA THR A 9 -4.29 16.87 -17.59
C THR A 9 -5.60 16.57 -16.87
N ALA A 10 -6.62 17.43 -17.00
CA ALA A 10 -7.94 17.21 -16.41
C ALA A 10 -8.59 15.94 -16.96
N ARG A 11 -8.53 15.72 -18.28
CA ARG A 11 -9.04 14.50 -18.92
C ARG A 11 -8.35 13.25 -18.42
N GLN A 12 -7.01 13.27 -18.29
CA GLN A 12 -6.23 12.16 -17.77
C GLN A 12 -6.60 11.84 -16.32
N LEU A 13 -6.80 12.85 -15.47
CA LEU A 13 -7.20 12.66 -14.07
C LEU A 13 -8.60 12.05 -13.96
N ILE A 14 -9.56 12.49 -14.78
CA ILE A 14 -10.91 11.90 -14.80
C ILE A 14 -10.82 10.42 -15.22
N PHE A 15 -9.97 10.10 -16.19
CA PHE A 15 -9.77 8.73 -16.63
C PHE A 15 -9.15 7.86 -15.51
N ASN A 16 -8.10 8.34 -14.85
CA ASN A 16 -7.46 7.64 -13.72
C ASN A 16 -8.46 7.45 -12.57
N LEU A 17 -9.23 8.47 -12.22
CA LEU A 17 -10.26 8.40 -11.19
C LEU A 17 -11.34 7.37 -11.55
N SER A 18 -11.79 7.34 -12.79
CA SER A 18 -12.80 6.38 -13.25
C SER A 18 -12.29 4.93 -13.14
N ARG A 19 -11.02 4.69 -13.50
CA ARG A 19 -10.40 3.37 -13.38
C ARG A 19 -10.24 2.96 -11.92
N TYR A 20 -9.75 3.87 -11.08
CA TYR A 20 -9.58 3.66 -9.65
C TYR A 20 -10.90 3.30 -8.97
N LEU A 21 -11.97 4.07 -9.22
CA LEU A 21 -13.29 3.81 -8.65
C LEU A 21 -13.87 2.47 -9.14
N ARG A 22 -13.79 2.20 -10.43
CA ARG A 22 -14.27 0.94 -11.00
C ARG A 22 -13.59 -0.26 -10.38
N TYR A 23 -12.25 -0.21 -10.26
CA TYR A 23 -11.49 -1.27 -9.64
C TYR A 23 -11.95 -1.53 -8.20
N ASN A 24 -12.08 -0.48 -7.39
CA ASN A 24 -12.52 -0.64 -5.99
C ASN A 24 -13.96 -1.16 -5.85
N ILE A 25 -14.85 -0.91 -6.83
CA ILE A 25 -16.23 -1.40 -6.82
C ILE A 25 -16.32 -2.86 -7.32
N GLU A 26 -15.51 -3.22 -8.32
CA GLU A 26 -15.54 -4.55 -8.94
C GLU A 26 -14.75 -5.61 -8.13
N LEU A 27 -13.90 -5.17 -7.19
CA LEU A 27 -13.13 -6.09 -6.34
C LEU A 27 -14.07 -6.94 -5.49
N LYS A 28 -13.81 -8.25 -5.51
CA LYS A 28 -14.37 -9.19 -4.54
C LYS A 28 -13.41 -9.27 -3.34
N ASP A 29 -13.97 -9.37 -2.16
CA ASP A 29 -13.19 -9.60 -0.95
C ASP A 29 -12.31 -10.85 -1.13
N ASP A 30 -11.03 -10.71 -0.76
CA ASP A 30 -9.99 -11.76 -0.82
C ASP A 30 -9.68 -12.33 -2.22
N GLU A 31 -10.05 -11.64 -3.31
CA GLU A 31 -9.60 -12.02 -4.64
C GLU A 31 -8.06 -11.99 -4.73
N GLN A 32 -7.47 -13.13 -5.11
CA GLN A 32 -6.03 -13.21 -5.37
C GLN A 32 -5.73 -12.57 -6.72
N ILE A 33 -4.88 -11.57 -6.72
CA ILE A 33 -4.47 -10.84 -7.92
C ILE A 33 -2.95 -10.85 -8.07
N ASP A 34 -2.47 -10.72 -9.30
CA ASP A 34 -1.05 -10.48 -9.57
C ASP A 34 -0.62 -9.17 -8.89
N ILE A 35 0.50 -9.20 -8.16
CA ILE A 35 1.06 -8.01 -7.51
C ILE A 35 1.25 -6.85 -8.49
N LYS A 36 1.62 -7.15 -9.74
CA LYS A 36 1.76 -6.14 -10.81
C LYS A 36 0.44 -5.44 -11.12
N LYS A 37 -0.69 -6.17 -11.01
CA LYS A 37 -2.04 -5.59 -11.18
C LYS A 37 -2.34 -4.61 -10.06
N GLU A 38 -2.05 -4.93 -8.80
CA GLU A 38 -2.26 -4.00 -7.68
C GLU A 38 -1.35 -2.77 -7.81
N LEU A 39 -0.06 -2.97 -8.12
CA LEU A 39 0.88 -1.87 -8.35
C LEU A 39 0.43 -0.94 -9.48
N TYR A 40 -0.18 -1.49 -10.54
CA TYR A 40 -0.73 -0.69 -11.62
C TYR A 40 -1.92 0.18 -11.15
N GLN A 41 -2.81 -0.37 -10.32
CA GLN A 41 -3.94 0.40 -9.77
C GLN A 41 -3.47 1.49 -8.79
N ILE A 42 -2.43 1.21 -8.02
CA ILE A 42 -1.80 2.19 -7.13
C ILE A 42 -1.25 3.39 -7.92
N LYS A 43 -0.75 3.18 -9.14
CA LYS A 43 -0.30 4.29 -10.01
C LYS A 43 -1.43 5.27 -10.35
N ASP A 44 -2.65 4.77 -10.55
CA ASP A 44 -3.81 5.63 -10.79
C ASP A 44 -4.15 6.49 -9.57
N TYR A 45 -4.18 5.89 -8.38
CA TYR A 45 -4.35 6.60 -7.12
C TYR A 45 -3.25 7.67 -6.91
N ILE A 46 -1.99 7.29 -7.10
CA ILE A 46 -0.85 8.20 -6.95
C ILE A 46 -0.94 9.37 -7.93
N ALA A 47 -1.34 9.14 -9.18
CA ALA A 47 -1.49 10.22 -10.17
C ALA A 47 -2.55 11.25 -9.72
N ILE A 48 -3.65 10.80 -9.09
CA ILE A 48 -4.68 11.67 -8.53
C ILE A 48 -4.08 12.49 -7.36
N GLU A 49 -3.36 11.85 -6.46
CA GLU A 49 -2.74 12.53 -5.32
C GLU A 49 -1.64 13.50 -5.76
N GLN A 50 -0.81 13.13 -6.73
CA GLN A 50 0.21 14.03 -7.30
C GLN A 50 -0.40 15.26 -7.95
N ALA A 51 -1.56 15.15 -8.60
CA ALA A 51 -2.27 16.32 -9.13
C ALA A 51 -2.76 17.26 -8.01
N ARG A 52 -3.12 16.70 -6.84
CA ARG A 52 -3.53 17.46 -5.66
C ARG A 52 -2.35 18.11 -4.94
N PHE A 53 -1.25 17.38 -4.79
CA PHE A 53 -0.07 17.82 -4.03
C PHE A 53 0.96 18.59 -4.88
N GLY A 54 0.90 18.47 -6.22
CA GLY A 54 1.90 19.04 -7.13
C GLY A 54 3.30 18.51 -6.81
N ASP A 55 4.29 19.40 -6.84
CA ASP A 55 5.70 19.07 -6.60
C ASP A 55 6.02 18.67 -5.15
N LYS A 56 5.02 18.58 -4.27
CA LYS A 56 5.22 18.19 -2.87
C LYS A 56 5.27 16.68 -2.66
N LEU A 57 4.77 15.89 -3.61
CA LEU A 57 4.75 14.43 -3.53
C LEU A 57 5.59 13.80 -4.64
N THR A 58 6.69 13.17 -4.26
CA THR A 58 7.48 12.30 -5.13
C THR A 58 7.23 10.85 -4.77
N VAL A 59 7.02 10.01 -5.77
CA VAL A 59 6.86 8.56 -5.56
C VAL A 59 7.94 7.81 -6.32
N ILE A 60 8.62 6.90 -5.63
CA ILE A 60 9.67 6.03 -6.16
C ILE A 60 9.17 4.60 -6.14
N TYR A 61 9.35 3.89 -7.25
CA TYR A 61 9.05 2.47 -7.39
C TYR A 61 10.37 1.72 -7.46
N ASP A 62 10.66 0.94 -6.43
CA ASP A 62 11.83 0.06 -6.31
C ASP A 62 11.33 -1.38 -6.38
N ILE A 63 11.02 -1.81 -7.59
CA ILE A 63 10.32 -3.07 -7.86
C ILE A 63 11.25 -4.01 -8.61
N ASP A 64 11.52 -5.16 -8.00
CA ASP A 64 12.15 -6.28 -8.70
C ASP A 64 11.17 -6.87 -9.71
N GLU A 65 11.45 -6.69 -10.99
CA GLU A 65 10.58 -7.11 -12.09
C GLU A 65 10.47 -8.65 -12.22
N GLU A 66 11.43 -9.39 -11.67
CA GLU A 66 11.44 -10.85 -11.66
C GLU A 66 10.45 -11.44 -10.63
N VAL A 67 9.98 -10.62 -9.69
CA VAL A 67 8.97 -11.05 -8.71
C VAL A 67 7.63 -11.29 -9.41
N ASN A 68 7.17 -12.52 -9.33
CA ASN A 68 5.87 -12.96 -9.80
C ASN A 68 5.13 -13.65 -8.66
N CYS A 69 4.21 -12.96 -8.04
CA CYS A 69 3.41 -13.52 -6.96
C CYS A 69 1.97 -12.99 -7.00
N CYS A 70 1.06 -13.78 -6.47
CA CYS A 70 -0.31 -13.35 -6.23
C CYS A 70 -0.47 -12.93 -4.78
N ILE A 71 -1.22 -11.86 -4.57
CA ILE A 71 -1.58 -11.33 -3.26
C ILE A 71 -3.08 -11.07 -3.21
N PRO A 72 -3.70 -11.10 -2.05
CA PRO A 72 -5.06 -10.59 -1.90
C PRO A 72 -5.12 -9.12 -2.31
N SER A 73 -6.15 -8.75 -3.01
CA SER A 73 -6.39 -7.37 -3.41
C SER A 73 -6.39 -6.41 -2.23
N LEU A 74 -5.99 -5.17 -2.45
CA LEU A 74 -5.97 -4.09 -1.45
C LEU A 74 -5.10 -4.39 -0.20
N LEU A 75 -3.91 -5.00 -0.39
CA LEU A 75 -2.91 -5.11 0.67
C LEU A 75 -1.90 -3.95 0.65
N ILE A 76 -1.46 -3.53 -0.52
CA ILE A 76 -0.43 -2.48 -0.67
C ILE A 76 -1.08 -1.09 -0.67
N GLN A 77 -2.20 -0.93 -1.34
CA GLN A 77 -2.87 0.36 -1.50
C GLN A 77 -3.14 1.07 -0.16
N PRO A 78 -3.69 0.44 0.90
CA PRO A 78 -3.90 1.12 2.17
C PRO A 78 -2.60 1.58 2.85
N LEU A 79 -1.48 0.92 2.59
CA LEU A 79 -0.16 1.34 3.10
C LEU A 79 0.31 2.61 2.39
N VAL A 80 0.09 2.69 1.08
CA VAL A 80 0.40 3.89 0.28
C VAL A 80 -0.50 5.06 0.69
N GLU A 81 -1.79 4.81 0.88
CA GLU A 81 -2.74 5.81 1.40
C GLU A 81 -2.30 6.33 2.77
N ASN A 82 -1.89 5.44 3.69
CA ASN A 82 -1.38 5.81 4.99
C ASN A 82 -0.12 6.69 4.89
N ALA A 83 0.83 6.33 4.02
CA ALA A 83 2.04 7.08 3.79
C ALA A 83 1.74 8.51 3.27
N ILE A 84 0.83 8.65 2.32
CA ILE A 84 0.48 9.94 1.72
C ILE A 84 -0.35 10.78 2.70
N VAL A 85 -1.46 10.25 3.20
CA VAL A 85 -2.44 11.01 3.99
C VAL A 85 -1.92 11.30 5.39
N HIS A 86 -1.29 10.31 6.04
CA HIS A 86 -0.83 10.45 7.42
C HIS A 86 0.65 10.77 7.53
N GLY A 87 1.48 10.37 6.56
CA GLY A 87 2.91 10.66 6.55
C GLY A 87 3.20 12.04 5.95
N ILE A 88 2.87 12.24 4.68
CA ILE A 88 3.32 13.40 3.89
C ILE A 88 2.38 14.60 4.04
N GLN A 89 1.07 14.40 3.97
CA GLN A 89 0.10 15.51 3.98
C GLN A 89 0.24 16.49 5.15
N PRO A 90 0.54 16.05 6.39
CA PRO A 90 0.73 16.96 7.52
C PRO A 90 2.03 17.78 7.43
N CYS A 91 2.97 17.37 6.58
CA CYS A 91 4.26 18.05 6.44
C CYS A 91 4.15 19.30 5.59
N LYS A 92 4.88 20.38 5.97
CA LYS A 92 4.92 21.63 5.20
C LYS A 92 5.81 21.55 3.97
N GLY A 93 6.71 20.58 3.90
CA GLY A 93 7.72 20.41 2.85
C GLY A 93 7.33 19.40 1.79
N LYS A 94 8.33 19.07 0.97
CA LYS A 94 8.26 17.97 0.01
C LYS A 94 8.41 16.63 0.74
N GLY A 95 7.69 15.62 0.28
CA GLY A 95 7.79 14.28 0.81
C GLY A 95 7.99 13.24 -0.29
N VAL A 96 8.61 12.14 0.10
CA VAL A 96 8.88 11.01 -0.79
C VAL A 96 8.18 9.79 -0.23
N VAL A 97 7.49 9.06 -1.08
CA VAL A 97 6.98 7.71 -0.79
C VAL A 97 7.71 6.73 -1.68
N THR A 98 8.31 5.71 -1.09
CA THR A 98 8.97 4.62 -1.81
C THR A 98 8.15 3.35 -1.64
N ILE A 99 7.79 2.72 -2.75
CA ILE A 99 7.13 1.42 -2.80
C ILE A 99 8.18 0.43 -3.27
N SER A 100 8.50 -0.57 -2.46
CA SER A 100 9.50 -1.57 -2.80
C SER A 100 8.93 -2.98 -2.75
N VAL A 101 9.32 -3.79 -3.73
CA VAL A 101 9.02 -5.22 -3.82
C VAL A 101 10.30 -5.92 -4.21
N ALA A 102 10.79 -6.82 -3.38
CA ALA A 102 12.04 -7.53 -3.62
C ALA A 102 12.01 -8.97 -3.11
N GLU A 103 12.74 -9.86 -3.77
CA GLU A 103 12.98 -11.20 -3.25
C GLU A 103 13.85 -11.13 -1.98
N CYS A 104 13.49 -11.90 -0.97
CA CYS A 104 14.21 -12.03 0.29
C CYS A 104 14.28 -13.51 0.70
N GLY A 105 15.23 -14.23 0.14
CA GLY A 105 15.35 -15.68 0.30
C GLY A 105 14.16 -16.41 -0.29
N ASN A 106 13.42 -17.16 0.54
CA ASN A 106 12.21 -17.88 0.12
C ASN A 106 10.93 -17.04 0.26
N ARG A 107 11.05 -15.75 0.50
CA ARG A 107 9.94 -14.81 0.66
C ARG A 107 10.08 -13.62 -0.29
N VAL A 108 9.00 -12.91 -0.52
CA VAL A 108 8.98 -11.60 -1.13
C VAL A 108 8.70 -10.58 -0.02
N ARG A 109 9.55 -9.57 0.06
CA ARG A 109 9.35 -8.41 0.94
C ARG A 109 8.62 -7.33 0.16
N ILE A 110 7.53 -6.84 0.70
CA ILE A 110 6.77 -5.71 0.18
C ILE A 110 6.81 -4.62 1.23
N ALA A 111 7.22 -3.42 0.85
CA ALA A 111 7.30 -2.31 1.80
C ALA A 111 6.89 -0.98 1.18
N VAL A 112 6.30 -0.13 2.02
CA VAL A 112 6.01 1.27 1.73
C VAL A 112 6.72 2.12 2.78
N ARG A 113 7.56 3.03 2.31
CA ARG A 113 8.32 3.97 3.14
C ARG A 113 7.95 5.39 2.77
N ASP A 114 7.74 6.24 3.76
CA ASP A 114 7.58 7.67 3.60
C ASP A 114 8.67 8.46 4.32
N THR A 115 8.85 9.72 3.91
CA THR A 115 9.72 10.70 4.59
C THR A 115 8.90 11.75 5.35
N GLY A 116 7.72 11.36 5.83
CA GLY A 116 6.80 12.22 6.55
C GLY A 116 7.21 12.47 8.00
N HIS A 117 6.24 12.81 8.84
CA HIS A 117 6.50 13.11 10.26
C HIS A 117 6.73 11.87 11.14
N GLY A 118 6.57 10.67 10.57
CA GLY A 118 6.68 9.41 11.28
C GLY A 118 5.41 9.02 12.06
N ILE A 119 5.19 7.72 12.18
CA ILE A 119 4.05 7.16 12.91
C ILE A 119 4.23 7.35 14.42
N ASP A 120 3.13 7.62 15.14
CA ASP A 120 3.14 7.67 16.60
C ASP A 120 3.44 6.26 17.15
N PRO A 121 4.43 6.09 18.06
CA PRO A 121 4.74 4.82 18.68
C PRO A 121 3.53 4.12 19.31
N LYS A 122 2.60 4.88 19.88
CA LYS A 122 1.35 4.33 20.43
C LYS A 122 0.46 3.67 19.37
N VAL A 123 0.56 4.10 18.11
CA VAL A 123 -0.16 3.44 17.01
C VAL A 123 0.49 2.10 16.69
N ILE A 124 1.81 2.01 16.72
CA ILE A 124 2.54 0.76 16.53
C ILE A 124 2.14 -0.24 17.61
N GLU A 125 2.26 0.14 18.89
CA GLU A 125 1.88 -0.69 20.04
C GLU A 125 0.45 -1.23 19.92
N ARG A 126 -0.49 -0.39 19.50
CA ARG A 126 -1.90 -0.78 19.32
C ARG A 126 -2.11 -1.76 18.16
N VAL A 127 -1.43 -1.56 17.03
CA VAL A 127 -1.51 -2.49 15.90
C VAL A 127 -0.96 -3.85 16.31
N GLU A 128 0.18 -3.89 17.01
CA GLU A 128 0.79 -5.12 17.51
C GLU A 128 -0.09 -5.83 18.56
N ALA A 129 -0.74 -5.06 19.46
CA ALA A 129 -1.68 -5.56 20.43
C ALA A 129 -3.06 -5.95 19.84
N ASN A 130 -3.31 -5.72 18.56
CA ASN A 130 -4.62 -5.86 17.90
C ASN A 130 -5.72 -4.98 18.54
N GLU A 131 -5.34 -3.84 19.12
CA GLU A 131 -6.21 -2.93 19.83
C GLU A 131 -6.28 -1.58 19.12
N MET A 132 -7.21 -1.38 18.20
CA MET A 132 -7.43 -0.07 17.57
C MET A 132 -8.88 0.37 17.71
N PRO A 133 -9.18 1.39 18.52
CA PRO A 133 -10.50 2.03 18.50
C PRO A 133 -10.63 3.00 17.33
N GLY A 134 -11.74 2.92 16.59
CA GLY A 134 -12.22 3.99 15.71
C GLY A 134 -11.51 4.13 14.36
N ASN A 135 -11.30 5.34 13.90
CA ASN A 135 -11.03 5.74 12.51
C ASN A 135 -9.71 5.29 11.83
N LYS A 136 -8.90 4.41 12.44
CA LYS A 136 -7.67 3.87 11.84
C LYS A 136 -7.78 2.40 11.44
N ILE A 137 -8.95 2.01 10.98
CA ILE A 137 -9.34 0.64 10.62
C ILE A 137 -8.47 0.08 9.49
N GLY A 138 -8.02 0.91 8.54
CA GLY A 138 -7.30 0.45 7.35
C GLY A 138 -6.00 -0.30 7.66
N LEU A 139 -5.11 0.28 8.46
CA LEU A 139 -3.82 -0.33 8.79
C LEU A 139 -3.98 -1.61 9.62
N LEU A 140 -4.90 -1.61 10.58
CA LEU A 140 -5.20 -2.78 11.39
C LEU A 140 -5.81 -3.90 10.57
N ASN A 141 -6.72 -3.59 9.64
CA ASN A 141 -7.31 -4.58 8.75
C ASN A 141 -6.25 -5.26 7.89
N VAL A 142 -5.30 -4.48 7.33
CA VAL A 142 -4.18 -5.05 6.56
C VAL A 142 -3.31 -5.91 7.47
N HIS A 143 -2.99 -5.44 8.70
CA HIS A 143 -2.21 -6.21 9.66
C HIS A 143 -2.85 -7.58 9.95
N HIS A 144 -4.16 -7.60 10.24
CA HIS A 144 -4.90 -8.83 10.50
C HIS A 144 -4.95 -9.75 9.29
N ARG A 145 -5.22 -9.21 8.09
CA ARG A 145 -5.26 -10.01 6.86
C ARG A 145 -3.91 -10.65 6.56
N VAL A 146 -2.83 -9.88 6.64
CA VAL A 146 -1.46 -10.38 6.42
C VAL A 146 -1.12 -11.45 7.46
N LYS A 147 -1.43 -11.21 8.74
CA LYS A 147 -1.19 -12.17 9.82
C LYS A 147 -1.98 -13.46 9.67
N LEU A 148 -3.26 -13.36 9.26
CA LEU A 148 -4.11 -14.52 9.03
C LEU A 148 -3.61 -15.38 7.86
N LEU A 149 -3.18 -14.74 6.77
CA LEU A 149 -2.81 -15.43 5.54
C LEU A 149 -1.38 -15.95 5.53
N TYR A 150 -0.46 -15.24 6.20
CA TYR A 150 0.97 -15.52 6.12
C TYR A 150 1.62 -15.81 7.47
N GLY A 151 0.83 -15.79 8.56
CA GLY A 151 1.30 -16.12 9.93
C GLY A 151 2.00 -14.97 10.65
N GLU A 152 2.44 -13.95 9.94
CA GLU A 152 3.16 -12.78 10.43
C GLU A 152 2.47 -11.51 9.94
N GLY A 153 2.27 -10.51 10.83
CA GLY A 153 1.57 -9.27 10.47
C GLY A 153 2.50 -8.23 9.84
N LEU A 154 2.08 -6.97 9.88
CA LEU A 154 2.89 -5.85 9.39
C LEU A 154 4.05 -5.58 10.33
N HIS A 155 5.23 -5.33 9.76
CA HIS A 155 6.40 -4.76 10.42
C HIS A 155 6.35 -3.25 10.25
N ILE A 156 6.14 -2.53 11.34
CA ILE A 156 6.01 -1.08 11.32
C ILE A 156 7.23 -0.49 12.03
N ARG A 157 7.95 0.36 11.34
CA ARG A 157 9.14 1.01 11.87
C ARG A 157 9.05 2.52 11.69
N ARG A 158 9.15 3.26 12.79
CA ARG A 158 9.35 4.71 12.74
C ARG A 158 10.77 5.00 12.25
N LEU A 159 10.89 5.95 11.34
CA LEU A 159 12.15 6.48 10.82
C LEU A 159 12.28 7.95 11.24
N GLU A 160 13.46 8.52 11.03
CA GLU A 160 13.73 9.95 11.25
C GLU A 160 14.38 10.56 10.00
N PRO A 161 13.56 11.16 9.11
CA PRO A 161 12.10 11.30 9.17
C PRO A 161 11.35 10.09 8.56
N GLY A 162 10.08 9.92 8.97
CA GLY A 162 9.11 9.09 8.28
C GLY A 162 8.76 7.78 8.94
N THR A 163 8.14 6.90 8.14
CA THR A 163 7.71 5.56 8.54
C THR A 163 8.05 4.56 7.46
N GLU A 164 8.35 3.34 7.84
CA GLU A 164 8.37 2.19 6.95
C GLU A 164 7.37 1.15 7.46
N ILE A 165 6.52 0.66 6.57
CA ILE A 165 5.60 -0.44 6.82
C ILE A 165 5.92 -1.53 5.81
N ALA A 166 6.23 -2.73 6.28
CA ALA A 166 6.59 -3.86 5.46
C ALA A 166 5.84 -5.13 5.87
N PHE A 167 5.70 -6.05 4.93
CA PHE A 167 5.25 -7.42 5.19
C PHE A 167 5.94 -8.39 4.25
N TYR A 168 5.86 -9.68 4.60
CA TYR A 168 6.50 -10.75 3.87
C TYR A 168 5.47 -11.77 3.43
N ILE A 169 5.60 -12.23 2.21
CA ILE A 169 4.79 -13.32 1.67
C ILE A 169 5.71 -14.44 1.17
N PRO A 170 5.25 -15.68 1.10
CA PRO A 170 6.02 -16.76 0.47
C PRO A 170 6.34 -16.41 -0.98
N ASN A 171 7.58 -16.69 -1.43
CA ASN A 171 7.96 -16.56 -2.84
C ASN A 171 7.35 -17.73 -3.61
N GLN A 172 6.16 -17.51 -4.16
CA GLN A 172 5.41 -18.55 -4.86
C GLN A 172 5.86 -18.63 -6.33
N ARG A 173 6.97 -19.28 -6.56
CA ARG A 173 7.26 -19.82 -7.92
C ARG A 173 6.39 -21.06 -8.23
N THR A 174 5.53 -21.50 -7.28
CA THR A 174 4.62 -22.66 -7.42
C THR A 174 3.26 -22.29 -6.80
N PRO A 175 2.11 -22.60 -7.45
CA PRO A 175 0.81 -22.34 -6.87
C PRO A 175 0.66 -23.13 -5.57
N VAL A 176 0.31 -22.45 -4.48
CA VAL A 176 -0.09 -23.10 -3.23
C VAL A 176 -1.37 -23.88 -3.52
N ALA A 177 -1.24 -25.20 -3.58
CA ALA A 177 -2.42 -26.06 -3.49
C ALA A 177 -3.16 -25.70 -2.20
N SER A 178 -4.43 -25.32 -2.37
CA SER A 178 -5.38 -24.96 -1.33
C SER A 178 -5.21 -25.83 -0.07
N GLN A 179 -4.73 -25.27 1.03
CA GLN A 179 -4.81 -25.90 2.37
C GLN A 179 -6.22 -25.75 2.98
N ALA A 180 -7.24 -25.72 2.16
CA ALA A 180 -8.64 -25.65 2.60
C ALA A 180 -9.31 -27.03 2.67
N THR A 181 -8.57 -28.11 3.00
CA THR A 181 -9.19 -29.43 3.20
C THR A 181 -8.47 -30.21 4.30
N LEU A 182 -8.63 -29.78 5.54
CA LEU A 182 -8.34 -30.63 6.71
C LEU A 182 -9.06 -30.08 7.95
N LEU A 183 -10.39 -30.02 7.88
CA LEU A 183 -11.29 -30.04 9.05
C LEU A 183 -12.63 -30.67 8.58
N LEU A 184 -12.63 -32.00 8.52
CA LEU A 184 -13.79 -32.84 8.69
C LEU A 184 -13.49 -33.84 9.80
#